data_40e22f826fa57d220ff053b96dee1edd
#
_entry.id   40e22f826fa57d220ff053b96dee1edd
#
_cell.length_a   1.000
_cell.length_b   1.000
_cell.length_c   1.000
_cell.angle_alpha   90.00
_cell.angle_beta   90.00
_cell.angle_gamma   90.00
#
_symmetry.space_group_name_H-M   'P 1'
#
loop_
_entity.id
_entity.type
_entity.pdbx_description
1 polymer ?
#
loop_
_entity_poly.entity_id
_entity_poly.type
_entity_poly.pdbx_seq_one_letter_code
_entity_poly.pdbx_strand_id
1 'polypeptide(L)'
;MHDSHDAIIYIGKAVSLRKRVHQYFQPSHDEGIKKAQMVKQIARFEYIITDSELEALVLECNLIKEHCPKYNTMLRDDKTYPYIRVTVGEDFPRVLFSRQQKKDKSRYFGPYTSAGAVKDTIELINKLYQLRTCNRVLPRDTGKERPCLNYHIHQCQAPCQGYISREEYRERIDAAVEFLNGNYAPILKSLEEKMNEASENLEFEKAIEYRELLGSVRQIAQKQKITHTDGEDKDIIALASDDSCLLYTSPSPRDYAASR
;
A
#
# COMPACT_ATOMS: atom_id res chain seq x y z
N MET A 1 11.88 15.53 -18.97
CA MET A 1 12.41 16.73 -19.62
C MET A 1 13.91 16.54 -19.79
N HIS A 2 14.39 16.75 -21.00
CA HIS A 2 15.78 16.51 -21.40
C HIS A 2 16.44 17.83 -21.84
N ASP A 3 17.74 17.93 -21.66
CA ASP A 3 18.55 19.02 -22.21
C ASP A 3 19.04 18.70 -23.64
N SER A 4 19.88 19.60 -24.20
CA SER A 4 20.46 19.44 -25.54
C SER A 4 21.44 18.26 -25.68
N HIS A 5 21.89 17.67 -24.57
CA HIS A 5 22.78 16.49 -24.52
C HIS A 5 22.01 15.20 -24.19
N ASP A 6 20.66 15.26 -24.24
CA ASP A 6 19.75 14.18 -23.91
C ASP A 6 19.81 13.72 -22.43
N ALA A 7 20.40 14.53 -21.55
CA ALA A 7 20.39 14.25 -20.13
C ALA A 7 19.02 14.60 -19.50
N ILE A 8 18.51 13.73 -18.64
CA ILE A 8 17.27 13.97 -17.91
C ILE A 8 17.52 15.02 -16.82
N ILE A 9 16.95 16.21 -17.00
CA ILE A 9 17.12 17.34 -16.08
C ILE A 9 16.00 17.51 -15.08
N TYR A 10 14.78 17.03 -15.42
CA TYR A 10 13.61 17.10 -14.55
C TYR A 10 12.61 16.00 -14.87
N ILE A 11 12.03 15.42 -13.82
CA ILE A 11 10.94 14.45 -13.86
C ILE A 11 9.80 14.98 -13.01
N GLY A 12 8.55 14.79 -13.45
CA GLY A 12 7.37 15.23 -12.68
C GLY A 12 6.08 14.64 -13.22
N LYS A 13 5.12 14.44 -12.34
CA LYS A 13 3.77 13.95 -12.68
C LYS A 13 2.78 15.07 -12.93
N ALA A 14 1.73 14.78 -13.68
CA ALA A 14 0.58 15.67 -13.86
C ALA A 14 -0.67 14.90 -14.28
N VAL A 15 -1.83 15.33 -13.80
CA VAL A 15 -3.13 14.85 -14.27
C VAL A 15 -3.38 15.29 -15.73
N SER A 16 -2.88 16.47 -16.10
CA SER A 16 -2.91 16.99 -17.47
C SER A 16 -1.52 17.47 -17.86
N LEU A 17 -0.81 16.66 -18.65
CA LEU A 17 0.53 16.98 -19.15
C LEU A 17 0.56 18.29 -19.93
N ARG A 18 -0.45 18.53 -20.79
CA ARG A 18 -0.54 19.77 -21.58
C ARG A 18 -0.58 21.03 -20.70
N LYS A 19 -1.45 21.03 -19.67
CA LYS A 19 -1.56 22.16 -18.72
C LYS A 19 -0.26 22.33 -17.96
N ARG A 20 0.35 21.23 -17.50
CA ARG A 20 1.58 21.24 -16.72
C ARG A 20 2.77 21.79 -17.52
N VAL A 21 2.96 21.32 -18.75
CA VAL A 21 4.01 21.81 -19.64
C VAL A 21 3.81 23.29 -19.94
N HIS A 22 2.58 23.69 -20.27
CA HIS A 22 2.26 25.08 -20.57
C HIS A 22 2.61 26.02 -19.39
N GLN A 23 2.35 25.61 -18.14
CA GLN A 23 2.70 26.37 -16.93
C GLN A 23 4.21 26.67 -16.78
N TYR A 24 5.08 25.81 -17.33
CA TYR A 24 6.53 26.07 -17.27
C TYR A 24 6.98 27.17 -18.23
N PHE A 25 6.24 27.40 -19.33
CA PHE A 25 6.58 28.38 -20.37
C PHE A 25 5.76 29.68 -20.29
N GLN A 26 4.79 29.76 -19.38
CA GLN A 26 4.08 31.01 -19.12
C GLN A 26 4.95 31.95 -18.29
N PRO A 27 5.12 33.23 -18.72
CA PRO A 27 5.82 34.22 -17.89
C PRO A 27 4.97 34.47 -16.62
N SER A 28 5.55 34.21 -15.46
CA SER A 28 4.96 34.58 -14.17
C SER A 28 5.94 35.46 -13.39
N HIS A 29 5.42 36.46 -12.67
CA HIS A 29 6.22 37.43 -11.92
C HIS A 29 6.98 36.80 -10.73
N ASP A 30 6.62 35.59 -10.29
CA ASP A 30 7.16 34.88 -9.12
C ASP A 30 7.97 33.60 -9.52
N GLU A 31 8.61 33.59 -10.67
CA GLU A 31 9.44 32.46 -11.05
C GLU A 31 10.75 32.45 -10.29
N GLY A 32 10.92 31.51 -9.37
CA GLY A 32 12.19 31.27 -8.72
C GLY A 32 13.30 31.03 -9.76
N ILE A 33 14.48 31.61 -9.53
CA ILE A 33 15.69 31.56 -10.41
C ILE A 33 15.95 30.15 -10.94
N LYS A 34 15.67 29.10 -10.13
CA LYS A 34 15.89 27.72 -10.48
C LYS A 34 14.94 27.22 -11.60
N LYS A 35 13.65 27.64 -11.59
CA LYS A 35 12.67 27.28 -12.63
C LYS A 35 13.04 27.94 -13.95
N ALA A 36 13.42 29.22 -13.94
CA ALA A 36 13.83 29.96 -15.14
C ALA A 36 15.10 29.34 -15.78
N GLN A 37 16.06 28.91 -14.96
CA GLN A 37 17.25 28.21 -15.47
C GLN A 37 16.93 26.84 -16.06
N MET A 38 16.00 26.08 -15.43
CA MET A 38 15.55 24.79 -15.94
C MET A 38 14.89 24.94 -17.30
N VAL A 39 13.94 25.87 -17.44
CA VAL A 39 13.20 26.10 -18.68
C VAL A 39 14.10 26.43 -19.86
N LYS A 40 15.16 27.21 -19.64
CA LYS A 40 16.20 27.56 -20.65
C LYS A 40 16.99 26.34 -21.14
N GLN A 41 17.09 25.29 -20.35
CA GLN A 41 17.85 24.07 -20.66
C GLN A 41 17.02 22.98 -21.30
N ILE A 42 15.68 23.08 -21.32
CA ILE A 42 14.80 22.07 -21.90
C ILE A 42 14.94 22.09 -23.42
N ALA A 43 15.33 20.95 -23.99
CA ALA A 43 15.40 20.72 -25.42
C ALA A 43 14.25 19.84 -25.93
N ARG A 44 13.84 18.81 -25.14
CA ARG A 44 12.74 17.90 -25.51
C ARG A 44 11.99 17.38 -24.27
N PHE A 45 10.78 16.87 -24.56
CA PHE A 45 9.92 16.22 -23.59
C PHE A 45 9.76 14.75 -23.94
N GLU A 46 9.75 13.93 -22.93
CA GLU A 46 9.29 12.53 -22.98
C GLU A 46 8.20 12.35 -21.95
N TYR A 47 7.19 11.54 -22.23
CA TYR A 47 6.12 11.28 -21.30
C TYR A 47 5.71 9.81 -21.31
N ILE A 48 5.25 9.36 -20.14
CA ILE A 48 4.70 8.02 -19.90
C ILE A 48 3.29 8.22 -19.37
N ILE A 49 2.32 7.53 -19.97
CA ILE A 49 0.93 7.52 -19.50
C ILE A 49 0.80 6.38 -18.50
N THR A 50 0.12 6.64 -17.39
CA THR A 50 -0.16 5.66 -16.32
C THR A 50 -1.65 5.60 -16.06
N ASP A 51 -2.15 4.44 -15.61
CA ASP A 51 -3.57 4.20 -15.41
C ASP A 51 -4.13 4.83 -14.12
N SER A 52 -3.24 5.15 -13.17
CA SER A 52 -3.62 5.75 -11.89
C SER A 52 -2.65 6.82 -11.40
N GLU A 53 -3.14 7.74 -10.57
CA GLU A 53 -2.31 8.75 -9.92
C GLU A 53 -1.26 8.11 -8.99
N LEU A 54 -1.59 7.00 -8.34
CA LEU A 54 -0.67 6.26 -7.49
C LEU A 54 0.50 5.68 -8.29
N GLU A 55 0.21 5.10 -9.45
CA GLU A 55 1.23 4.59 -10.36
C GLU A 55 2.14 5.70 -10.88
N ALA A 56 1.57 6.85 -11.27
CA ALA A 56 2.35 8.04 -11.64
C ALA A 56 3.27 8.51 -10.51
N LEU A 57 2.81 8.50 -9.26
CA LEU A 57 3.60 8.85 -8.09
C LEU A 57 4.78 7.89 -7.86
N VAL A 58 4.53 6.60 -7.98
CA VAL A 58 5.55 5.56 -7.81
C VAL A 58 6.58 5.64 -8.93
N LEU A 59 6.13 5.79 -10.17
CA LEU A 59 7.00 5.92 -11.34
C LEU A 59 7.86 7.17 -11.25
N GLU A 60 7.29 8.34 -10.88
CA GLU A 60 8.04 9.58 -10.63
C GLU A 60 9.13 9.37 -9.59
N CYS A 61 8.80 8.74 -8.45
CA CYS A 61 9.77 8.46 -7.39
C CYS A 61 10.91 7.55 -7.85
N ASN A 62 10.59 6.49 -8.58
CA ASN A 62 11.59 5.52 -9.08
C ASN A 62 12.53 6.18 -10.11
N LEU A 63 11.96 6.89 -11.07
CA LEU A 63 12.76 7.58 -12.11
C LEU A 63 13.63 8.69 -11.53
N ILE A 64 13.15 9.46 -10.53
CA ILE A 64 13.97 10.47 -9.84
C ILE A 64 15.16 9.82 -9.14
N LYS A 65 15.00 8.65 -8.55
CA LYS A 65 16.08 7.92 -7.87
C LYS A 65 17.07 7.30 -8.83
N GLU A 66 16.60 6.76 -9.93
CA GLU A 66 17.42 6.15 -10.96
C GLU A 66 18.29 7.18 -11.68
N HIS A 67 17.69 8.30 -12.08
CA HIS A 67 18.37 9.30 -12.91
C HIS A 67 18.92 10.50 -12.13
N CYS A 68 18.54 10.69 -10.86
CA CYS A 68 18.96 11.80 -10.00
C CYS A 68 18.93 13.18 -10.69
N PRO A 69 17.82 13.61 -11.31
CA PRO A 69 17.79 14.80 -12.17
C PRO A 69 18.20 16.06 -11.42
N LYS A 70 18.92 16.96 -12.09
CA LYS A 70 19.49 18.18 -11.50
C LYS A 70 18.45 19.08 -10.82
N TYR A 71 17.27 19.21 -11.41
CA TYR A 71 16.23 20.14 -10.95
C TYR A 71 15.21 19.55 -10.00
N ASN A 72 15.18 18.23 -9.78
CA ASN A 72 14.39 17.62 -8.72
C ASN A 72 15.11 17.79 -7.39
N THR A 73 14.45 18.42 -6.41
CA THR A 73 14.96 18.58 -5.03
C THR A 73 14.28 17.65 -4.05
N MET A 74 13.03 17.30 -4.32
CA MET A 74 12.25 16.36 -3.52
C MET A 74 12.40 14.95 -4.09
N LEU A 75 12.13 13.93 -3.28
CA LEU A 75 12.20 12.50 -3.65
C LEU A 75 13.62 11.99 -3.99
N ARG A 76 14.66 12.76 -3.76
CA ARG A 76 16.06 12.32 -3.84
C ARG A 76 16.49 11.50 -2.63
N ASP A 77 15.72 11.59 -1.53
CA ASP A 77 15.96 10.82 -0.32
C ASP A 77 15.71 9.33 -0.59
N ASP A 78 16.47 8.43 0.06
CA ASP A 78 16.34 6.97 -0.03
C ASP A 78 15.00 6.41 0.48
N LYS A 79 14.12 7.29 0.98
CA LYS A 79 12.78 6.92 1.44
C LYS A 79 11.88 6.58 0.25
N THR A 80 11.83 5.29 -0.07
CA THR A 80 10.84 4.74 -1.01
C THR A 80 9.48 4.61 -0.36
N TYR A 81 8.45 4.43 -1.18
CA TYR A 81 7.12 4.07 -0.68
C TYR A 81 7.20 2.79 0.16
N PRO A 82 6.45 2.73 1.25
CA PRO A 82 6.43 1.56 2.11
C PRO A 82 5.64 0.40 1.50
N TYR A 83 6.08 -0.80 1.84
CA TYR A 83 5.45 -2.08 1.50
C TYR A 83 5.19 -2.88 2.77
N ILE A 84 4.18 -3.74 2.74
CA ILE A 84 4.02 -4.83 3.70
C ILE A 84 4.71 -6.06 3.10
N ARG A 85 5.67 -6.62 3.82
CA ARG A 85 6.42 -7.81 3.43
C ARG A 85 6.00 -8.99 4.28
N VAL A 86 5.57 -10.07 3.63
CA VAL A 86 5.28 -11.35 4.28
C VAL A 86 6.38 -12.35 3.92
N THR A 87 7.11 -12.87 4.92
CA THR A 87 8.29 -13.73 4.74
C THR A 87 7.89 -15.19 4.51
N VAL A 88 7.12 -15.48 3.48
CA VAL A 88 6.56 -16.83 3.20
C VAL A 88 7.61 -17.93 3.03
N GLY A 89 8.87 -17.58 2.82
CA GLY A 89 9.99 -18.52 2.76
C GLY A 89 10.49 -19.03 4.11
N GLU A 90 10.06 -18.44 5.23
CA GLU A 90 10.37 -18.91 6.57
C GLU A 90 9.38 -20.03 7.00
N ASP A 91 9.81 -20.92 7.92
CA ASP A 91 8.91 -21.94 8.47
C ASP A 91 7.75 -21.33 9.24
N PHE A 92 8.01 -20.26 9.97
CA PHE A 92 7.05 -19.42 10.66
C PHE A 92 7.13 -17.99 10.12
N PRO A 93 6.41 -17.65 9.04
CA PRO A 93 6.48 -16.35 8.40
C PRO A 93 6.12 -15.19 9.31
N ARG A 94 6.58 -13.98 8.95
CA ARG A 94 6.28 -12.73 9.65
C ARG A 94 5.71 -11.70 8.69
N VAL A 95 4.91 -10.79 9.22
CA VAL A 95 4.45 -9.60 8.51
C VAL A 95 5.28 -8.41 8.96
N LEU A 96 6.01 -7.80 8.03
CA LEU A 96 7.02 -6.79 8.31
C LEU A 96 6.84 -5.56 7.44
N PHE A 97 7.25 -4.41 7.96
CA PHE A 97 7.41 -3.19 7.20
C PHE A 97 8.67 -3.25 6.33
N SER A 98 8.58 -2.87 5.08
CA SER A 98 9.73 -2.76 4.18
C SER A 98 9.63 -1.53 3.30
N ARG A 99 10.77 -0.91 2.98
CA ARG A 99 10.86 0.16 1.96
C ARG A 99 11.51 -0.32 0.68
N GLN A 100 12.06 -1.53 0.68
CA GLN A 100 12.74 -2.11 -0.48
C GLN A 100 12.14 -3.49 -0.77
N GLN A 101 11.92 -3.77 -2.04
CA GLN A 101 11.60 -5.11 -2.50
C GLN A 101 12.92 -5.85 -2.75
N LYS A 102 13.14 -6.92 -1.98
CA LYS A 102 14.29 -7.80 -2.17
C LYS A 102 13.90 -8.96 -3.08
N LYS A 103 14.83 -9.45 -3.87
CA LYS A 103 14.66 -10.69 -4.68
C LYS A 103 14.78 -11.90 -3.74
N ASP A 104 13.84 -12.05 -2.83
CA ASP A 104 13.73 -13.18 -1.91
C ASP A 104 12.38 -13.89 -2.10
N LYS A 105 12.16 -14.97 -1.37
CA LYS A 105 10.88 -15.71 -1.41
C LYS A 105 9.76 -15.02 -0.61
N SER A 106 9.86 -13.71 -0.33
CA SER A 106 8.81 -12.95 0.39
C SER A 106 7.76 -12.42 -0.58
N ARG A 107 6.52 -12.30 -0.11
CA ARG A 107 5.46 -11.58 -0.83
C ARG A 107 5.43 -10.13 -0.37
N TYR A 108 5.25 -9.22 -1.32
CA TYR A 108 5.21 -7.78 -1.08
C TYR A 108 3.87 -7.22 -1.50
N PHE A 109 3.26 -6.43 -0.63
CA PHE A 109 1.99 -5.75 -0.85
C PHE A 109 2.20 -4.24 -0.81
N GLY A 110 1.58 -3.52 -1.71
CA GLY A 110 1.76 -2.09 -1.90
C GLY A 110 2.26 -1.75 -3.31
N PRO A 111 2.75 -0.57 -3.62
CA PRO A 111 3.22 0.47 -2.68
C PRO A 111 2.10 1.25 -1.97
N TYR A 112 2.34 1.67 -0.73
CA TYR A 112 1.42 2.49 0.04
C TYR A 112 1.92 3.93 0.15
N THR A 113 1.01 4.89 0.26
CA THR A 113 1.36 6.31 0.37
C THR A 113 1.76 6.75 1.78
N SER A 114 1.25 6.08 2.81
CA SER A 114 1.48 6.43 4.22
C SER A 114 2.20 5.32 4.99
N ALA A 115 3.38 5.65 5.53
CA ALA A 115 4.14 4.74 6.39
C ALA A 115 3.45 4.48 7.75
N GLY A 116 2.69 5.44 8.26
CA GLY A 116 1.88 5.28 9.48
C GLY A 116 0.79 4.24 9.23
N ALA A 117 -0.04 4.43 8.21
CA ALA A 117 -1.12 3.49 7.88
C ALA A 117 -0.61 2.06 7.65
N VAL A 118 0.58 1.88 7.05
CA VAL A 118 1.19 0.55 6.88
C VAL A 118 1.55 -0.08 8.22
N LYS A 119 2.12 0.69 9.15
CA LYS A 119 2.47 0.18 10.48
C LYS A 119 1.22 -0.21 11.28
N ASP A 120 0.19 0.64 11.25
CA ASP A 120 -1.09 0.38 11.92
C ASP A 120 -1.75 -0.88 11.34
N THR A 121 -1.70 -1.06 10.00
CA THR A 121 -2.21 -2.27 9.34
C THR A 121 -1.42 -3.52 9.74
N ILE A 122 -0.09 -3.45 9.82
CA ILE A 122 0.75 -4.57 10.26
C ILE A 122 0.44 -4.95 11.72
N GLU A 123 0.29 -3.95 12.59
CA GLU A 123 -0.06 -4.17 14.00
C GLU A 123 -1.43 -4.84 14.11
N LEU A 124 -2.42 -4.35 13.37
CA LEU A 124 -3.75 -4.95 13.31
C LEU A 124 -3.70 -6.41 12.84
N ILE A 125 -2.98 -6.72 11.75
CA ILE A 125 -2.84 -8.09 11.23
C ILE A 125 -2.16 -8.99 12.25
N ASN A 126 -1.09 -8.53 12.89
CA ASN A 126 -0.39 -9.30 13.91
C ASN A 126 -1.30 -9.62 15.11
N LYS A 127 -2.15 -8.68 15.52
CA LYS A 127 -3.13 -8.86 16.58
C LYS A 127 -4.26 -9.81 16.17
N LEU A 128 -4.84 -9.64 14.98
CA LEU A 128 -5.94 -10.46 14.46
C LEU A 128 -5.57 -11.94 14.30
N TYR A 129 -4.41 -12.21 13.73
CA TYR A 129 -3.94 -13.56 13.41
C TYR A 129 -2.94 -14.11 14.42
N GLN A 130 -2.62 -13.35 15.48
CA GLN A 130 -1.68 -13.71 16.55
C GLN A 130 -0.30 -14.14 16.02
N LEU A 131 0.22 -13.36 15.07
CA LEU A 131 1.47 -13.66 14.39
C LEU A 131 2.68 -13.23 15.24
N ARG A 132 3.80 -13.92 15.06
CA ARG A 132 5.04 -13.55 15.72
C ARG A 132 5.64 -12.27 15.16
N THR A 133 6.13 -11.41 16.03
CA THR A 133 6.85 -10.18 15.69
C THR A 133 8.35 -10.26 15.99
N CYS A 134 8.78 -11.30 16.71
CA CYS A 134 10.17 -11.47 17.16
C CYS A 134 11.12 -11.84 16.01
N ASN A 135 12.43 -11.57 16.21
CA ASN A 135 13.50 -11.86 15.25
C ASN A 135 14.18 -13.23 15.45
N ARG A 136 13.60 -14.12 16.28
CA ARG A 136 14.16 -15.46 16.51
C ARG A 136 14.19 -16.26 15.20
N VAL A 137 15.25 -17.03 15.00
CA VAL A 137 15.39 -17.92 13.84
C VAL A 137 14.78 -19.27 14.19
N LEU A 138 13.57 -19.52 13.69
CA LEU A 138 12.87 -20.79 13.91
C LEU A 138 13.07 -21.71 12.71
N PRO A 139 13.24 -23.03 12.92
CA PRO A 139 13.11 -23.78 14.21
C PRO A 139 14.37 -23.79 15.11
N ARG A 140 15.50 -23.22 14.68
CA ARG A 140 16.79 -23.30 15.41
C ARG A 140 16.72 -22.84 16.89
N ASP A 141 15.92 -21.80 17.15
CA ASP A 141 15.83 -21.18 18.48
C ASP A 141 14.60 -21.65 19.28
N THR A 142 13.95 -22.75 18.85
CA THR A 142 12.80 -23.32 19.57
C THR A 142 13.22 -23.87 20.94
N GLY A 143 12.47 -23.48 21.97
CA GLY A 143 12.66 -23.97 23.36
C GLY A 143 13.86 -23.39 24.10
N LYS A 144 14.67 -22.50 23.51
CA LYS A 144 15.89 -21.96 24.18
C LYS A 144 15.59 -20.93 25.25
N GLU A 145 14.53 -20.17 25.11
CA GLU A 145 14.17 -19.06 25.98
C GLU A 145 12.69 -19.11 26.34
N ARG A 146 12.31 -18.46 27.43
CA ARG A 146 10.91 -18.35 27.85
C ARG A 146 10.05 -17.67 26.77
N PRO A 147 8.73 -17.95 26.75
CA PRO A 147 7.79 -17.18 25.90
C PRO A 147 7.88 -15.69 26.22
N CYS A 148 7.78 -14.85 25.18
CA CYS A 148 7.80 -13.40 25.36
C CYS A 148 6.43 -12.87 25.83
N LEU A 149 6.37 -11.59 26.22
CA LEU A 149 5.15 -10.93 26.67
C LEU A 149 3.98 -11.10 25.70
N ASN A 150 4.24 -11.04 24.39
CA ASN A 150 3.20 -11.18 23.37
C ASN A 150 2.42 -12.51 23.44
N TYR A 151 3.04 -13.57 23.94
CA TYR A 151 2.32 -14.82 24.23
C TYR A 151 1.36 -14.65 25.40
N HIS A 152 1.83 -14.04 26.50
CA HIS A 152 1.03 -13.87 27.71
C HIS A 152 -0.15 -12.91 27.53
N ILE A 153 -0.03 -11.94 26.62
CA ILE A 153 -1.12 -11.01 26.25
C ILE A 153 -1.89 -11.48 25.02
N HIS A 154 -1.79 -12.77 24.65
CA HIS A 154 -2.50 -13.40 23.54
C HIS A 154 -2.32 -12.75 22.15
N GLN A 155 -1.20 -12.06 21.93
CA GLN A 155 -0.85 -11.48 20.63
C GLN A 155 0.08 -12.38 19.80
N CYS A 156 0.50 -13.55 20.32
CA CYS A 156 1.34 -14.49 19.60
C CYS A 156 1.08 -15.91 20.12
N GLN A 157 1.05 -16.90 19.22
CA GLN A 157 0.87 -18.33 19.59
C GLN A 157 2.16 -19.03 20.02
N ALA A 158 3.23 -18.29 20.26
CA ALA A 158 4.54 -18.80 20.68
C ALA A 158 5.08 -19.98 19.85
N PRO A 159 5.24 -19.85 18.52
CA PRO A 159 5.89 -20.89 17.72
C PRO A 159 7.32 -21.17 18.18
N CYS A 160 7.95 -20.22 18.89
CA CYS A 160 9.25 -20.39 19.53
C CYS A 160 9.26 -21.39 20.69
N GLN A 161 8.11 -21.84 21.18
CA GLN A 161 7.97 -22.89 22.19
C GLN A 161 7.39 -24.18 21.61
N GLY A 162 7.01 -24.17 20.33
CA GLY A 162 6.33 -25.30 19.70
C GLY A 162 4.86 -25.45 20.13
N TYR A 163 4.22 -24.39 20.65
CA TYR A 163 2.82 -24.44 21.08
C TYR A 163 1.82 -24.40 19.93
N ILE A 164 2.30 -24.10 18.73
CA ILE A 164 1.52 -24.17 17.49
C ILE A 164 2.31 -24.95 16.45
N SER A 165 1.62 -25.78 15.66
CA SER A 165 2.22 -26.50 14.54
C SER A 165 2.58 -25.55 13.39
N ARG A 166 3.44 -26.03 12.48
CA ARG A 166 3.81 -25.25 11.27
C ARG A 166 2.62 -25.09 10.34
N GLU A 167 1.81 -26.12 10.22
CA GLU A 167 0.62 -26.17 9.38
C GLU A 167 -0.43 -25.18 9.85
N GLU A 168 -0.82 -25.23 11.12
CA GLU A 168 -1.78 -24.29 11.72
C GLU A 168 -1.28 -22.82 11.65
N TYR A 169 0.02 -22.61 11.83
CA TYR A 169 0.58 -21.28 11.71
C TYR A 169 0.54 -20.76 10.25
N ARG A 170 0.74 -21.64 9.26
CA ARG A 170 0.62 -21.29 7.85
C ARG A 170 -0.80 -20.93 7.46
N GLU A 171 -1.82 -21.64 7.94
CA GLU A 171 -3.22 -21.27 7.71
C GLU A 171 -3.52 -19.84 8.17
N ARG A 172 -2.96 -19.40 9.31
CA ARG A 172 -3.08 -18.02 9.79
C ARG A 172 -2.38 -17.02 8.88
N ILE A 173 -1.23 -17.37 8.36
CA ILE A 173 -0.49 -16.52 7.39
C ILE A 173 -1.24 -16.42 6.07
N ASP A 174 -1.83 -17.51 5.58
CA ASP A 174 -2.60 -17.51 4.34
C ASP A 174 -3.86 -16.65 4.50
N ALA A 175 -4.54 -16.75 5.64
CA ALA A 175 -5.66 -15.84 5.96
C ALA A 175 -5.22 -14.36 6.06
N ALA A 176 -4.03 -14.07 6.60
CA ALA A 176 -3.47 -12.73 6.61
C ALA A 176 -3.10 -12.22 5.21
N VAL A 177 -2.65 -13.11 4.33
CA VAL A 177 -2.37 -12.81 2.92
C VAL A 177 -3.67 -12.52 2.15
N GLU A 178 -4.73 -13.30 2.39
CA GLU A 178 -6.07 -13.03 1.82
C GLU A 178 -6.61 -11.67 2.27
N PHE A 179 -6.46 -11.35 3.55
CA PHE A 179 -6.79 -10.02 4.08
C PHE A 179 -6.02 -8.91 3.33
N LEU A 180 -4.74 -9.08 3.08
CA LEU A 180 -3.91 -8.11 2.34
C LEU A 180 -4.29 -8.01 0.86
N ASN A 181 -4.88 -9.05 0.27
CA ASN A 181 -5.46 -9.05 -1.07
C ASN A 181 -6.86 -8.40 -1.14
N GLY A 182 -7.41 -7.95 0.00
CA GLY A 182 -8.70 -7.28 0.05
C GLY A 182 -9.89 -8.19 0.41
N ASN A 183 -9.67 -9.45 0.70
CA ASN A 183 -10.74 -10.36 1.16
C ASN A 183 -10.96 -10.20 2.67
N TYR A 184 -11.82 -9.26 3.05
CA TYR A 184 -12.13 -8.95 4.46
C TYR A 184 -13.33 -9.72 5.00
N ALA A 185 -14.17 -10.32 4.13
CA ALA A 185 -15.44 -10.93 4.54
C ALA A 185 -15.26 -12.04 5.60
N PRO A 186 -14.30 -13.00 5.47
CA PRO A 186 -14.13 -14.06 6.45
C PRO A 186 -13.78 -13.54 7.85
N ILE A 187 -12.86 -12.56 7.94
CA ILE A 187 -12.46 -12.04 9.24
C ILE A 187 -13.54 -11.17 9.88
N LEU A 188 -14.29 -10.39 9.11
CA LEU A 188 -15.42 -9.63 9.62
C LEU A 188 -16.47 -10.53 10.25
N LYS A 189 -16.84 -11.63 9.56
CA LYS A 189 -17.79 -12.62 10.08
C LYS A 189 -17.27 -13.28 11.36
N SER A 190 -16.02 -13.75 11.38
CA SER A 190 -15.42 -14.37 12.56
C SER A 190 -15.36 -13.44 13.77
N LEU A 191 -15.07 -12.14 13.56
CA LEU A 191 -15.04 -11.16 14.64
C LEU A 191 -16.44 -10.85 15.16
N GLU A 192 -17.47 -10.80 14.30
CA GLU A 192 -18.87 -10.62 14.71
C GLU A 192 -19.37 -11.80 15.55
N GLU A 193 -19.06 -13.04 15.13
CA GLU A 193 -19.39 -14.25 15.88
C GLU A 193 -18.74 -14.24 17.27
N LYS A 194 -17.43 -13.95 17.36
CA LYS A 194 -16.69 -13.87 18.64
C LYS A 194 -17.19 -12.73 19.54
N MET A 195 -17.56 -11.59 18.97
CA MET A 195 -18.12 -10.48 19.73
C MET A 195 -19.45 -10.86 20.36
N ASN A 196 -20.34 -11.53 19.59
CA ASN A 196 -21.64 -11.98 20.10
C ASN A 196 -21.47 -13.06 21.17
N GLU A 197 -20.62 -14.06 20.94
CA GLU A 197 -20.31 -15.11 21.91
C GLU A 197 -19.76 -14.51 23.23
N ALA A 198 -18.82 -13.58 23.16
CA ALA A 198 -18.30 -12.89 24.34
C ALA A 198 -19.37 -12.08 25.06
N SER A 199 -20.31 -11.48 24.33
CA SER A 199 -21.45 -10.74 24.91
C SER A 199 -22.42 -11.68 25.62
N GLU A 200 -22.74 -12.83 25.02
CA GLU A 200 -23.60 -13.85 25.62
C GLU A 200 -23.00 -14.44 26.92
N ASN A 201 -21.67 -14.61 26.93
CA ASN A 201 -20.92 -15.07 28.08
C ASN A 201 -20.67 -13.99 29.15
N LEU A 202 -21.22 -12.77 28.97
CA LEU A 202 -21.03 -11.60 29.84
C LEU A 202 -19.57 -11.13 29.96
N GLU A 203 -18.71 -11.50 29.02
CA GLU A 203 -17.31 -11.07 28.92
C GLU A 203 -17.20 -9.72 28.17
N PHE A 204 -17.74 -8.66 28.76
CA PHE A 204 -17.91 -7.36 28.10
C PHE A 204 -16.59 -6.72 27.66
N GLU A 205 -15.51 -6.91 28.39
CA GLU A 205 -14.18 -6.39 28.00
C GLU A 205 -13.71 -6.99 26.68
N LYS A 206 -13.86 -8.32 26.50
CA LYS A 206 -13.53 -8.99 25.24
C LYS A 206 -14.46 -8.59 24.10
N ALA A 207 -15.75 -8.42 24.39
CA ALA A 207 -16.72 -7.96 23.39
C ALA A 207 -16.39 -6.55 22.88
N ILE A 208 -15.94 -5.63 23.77
CA ILE A 208 -15.47 -4.30 23.40
C ILE A 208 -14.22 -4.40 22.50
N GLU A 209 -13.26 -5.25 22.86
CA GLU A 209 -12.05 -5.47 22.07
C GLU A 209 -12.37 -5.95 20.64
N TYR A 210 -13.26 -6.94 20.50
CA TYR A 210 -13.69 -7.43 19.17
C TYR A 210 -14.42 -6.35 18.38
N ARG A 211 -15.23 -5.50 19.02
CA ARG A 211 -15.91 -4.37 18.37
C ARG A 211 -14.91 -3.34 17.82
N GLU A 212 -13.87 -3.01 18.57
CA GLU A 212 -12.81 -2.10 18.13
C GLU A 212 -12.03 -2.67 16.93
N LEU A 213 -11.72 -3.97 16.97
CA LEU A 213 -11.10 -4.67 15.85
C LEU A 213 -11.98 -4.66 14.60
N LEU A 214 -13.28 -4.92 14.74
CA LEU A 214 -14.27 -4.80 13.66
C LEU A 214 -14.28 -3.39 13.04
N GLY A 215 -14.29 -2.35 13.87
CA GLY A 215 -14.21 -0.95 13.41
C GLY A 215 -12.96 -0.68 12.59
N SER A 216 -11.81 -1.15 13.07
CA SER A 216 -10.52 -0.98 12.39
C SER A 216 -10.47 -1.71 11.03
N VAL A 217 -10.97 -2.94 10.97
CA VAL A 217 -11.05 -3.71 9.71
C VAL A 217 -11.99 -3.04 8.70
N ARG A 218 -13.17 -2.59 9.14
CA ARG A 218 -14.12 -1.86 8.28
C ARG A 218 -13.53 -0.56 7.72
N GLN A 219 -12.75 0.17 8.53
CA GLN A 219 -12.08 1.39 8.07
C GLN A 219 -11.02 1.11 7.00
N ILE A 220 -10.25 0.04 7.14
CA ILE A 220 -9.27 -0.39 6.13
C ILE A 220 -9.99 -0.84 4.85
N ALA A 221 -11.05 -1.65 4.98
CA ALA A 221 -11.83 -2.14 3.85
C ALA A 221 -12.45 -0.99 3.02
N GLN A 222 -12.91 0.08 3.66
CA GLN A 222 -13.43 1.26 2.97
C GLN A 222 -12.35 2.01 2.18
N LYS A 223 -11.14 2.14 2.74
CA LYS A 223 -10.02 2.84 2.08
C LYS A 223 -9.47 2.07 0.88
N GLN A 224 -9.53 0.74 0.89
CA GLN A 224 -8.97 -0.11 -0.19
C GLN A 224 -9.95 -0.38 -1.34
N LYS A 225 -11.23 -0.05 -1.25
CA LYS A 225 -12.16 -0.15 -2.39
C LYS A 225 -11.71 0.63 -3.63
N ILE A 226 -10.74 1.53 -3.49
CA ILE A 226 -10.24 2.42 -4.55
C ILE A 226 -9.01 1.84 -5.28
N THR A 227 -8.37 0.78 -4.77
CA THR A 227 -7.14 0.23 -5.36
C THR A 227 -7.22 -1.28 -5.53
N HIS A 228 -7.93 -1.75 -6.55
CA HIS A 228 -7.76 -3.10 -7.05
C HIS A 228 -6.63 -3.12 -8.08
N THR A 229 -5.54 -3.82 -7.76
CA THR A 229 -4.38 -4.06 -8.64
C THR A 229 -4.47 -5.45 -9.29
N ASP A 230 -5.63 -5.83 -9.81
CA ASP A 230 -5.81 -7.19 -10.35
C ASP A 230 -5.33 -7.34 -11.79
N GLY A 231 -4.83 -6.26 -12.44
CA GLY A 231 -4.36 -6.31 -13.83
C GLY A 231 -5.44 -6.76 -14.84
N GLU A 232 -6.71 -6.79 -14.42
CA GLU A 232 -7.83 -7.05 -15.30
C GLU A 232 -8.36 -5.74 -15.88
N ASP A 233 -8.59 -5.70 -17.18
CA ASP A 233 -9.30 -4.62 -17.84
C ASP A 233 -10.74 -4.62 -17.33
N LYS A 234 -11.08 -3.64 -16.49
CA LYS A 234 -12.43 -3.48 -15.91
C LYS A 234 -13.05 -2.20 -16.43
N ASP A 235 -14.19 -2.32 -17.10
CA ASP A 235 -15.05 -1.19 -17.37
C ASP A 235 -15.80 -0.81 -16.08
N ILE A 236 -15.56 0.41 -15.58
CA ILE A 236 -16.25 0.93 -14.39
C ILE A 236 -17.36 1.86 -14.85
N ILE A 237 -18.61 1.44 -14.66
CA ILE A 237 -19.80 2.28 -14.85
C ILE A 237 -20.20 2.81 -13.47
N ALA A 238 -20.07 4.12 -13.25
CA ALA A 238 -20.52 4.77 -12.03
C ALA A 238 -21.70 5.70 -12.32
N LEU A 239 -22.76 5.58 -11.53
CA LEU A 239 -23.92 6.46 -11.56
C LEU A 239 -23.94 7.27 -10.28
N ALA A 240 -23.86 8.59 -10.38
CA ALA A 240 -24.08 9.51 -9.28
C ALA A 240 -25.33 10.35 -9.60
N SER A 241 -26.34 10.31 -8.77
CA SER A 241 -27.52 11.18 -8.88
C SER A 241 -27.56 12.13 -7.71
N ASP A 242 -27.67 13.42 -7.98
CA ASP A 242 -28.08 14.46 -7.04
C ASP A 242 -29.47 14.93 -7.46
N ASP A 243 -30.26 15.51 -6.56
CA ASP A 243 -31.65 15.93 -6.79
C ASP A 243 -31.82 16.90 -7.98
N SER A 244 -30.72 17.43 -8.51
CA SER A 244 -30.69 18.40 -9.63
C SER A 244 -29.86 17.97 -10.84
N CYS A 245 -29.09 16.89 -10.80
CA CYS A 245 -28.21 16.48 -11.92
C CYS A 245 -27.90 14.98 -11.94
N LEU A 246 -27.98 14.36 -13.11
CA LEU A 246 -27.50 13.00 -13.36
C LEU A 246 -26.15 13.09 -14.09
N LEU A 247 -25.06 12.68 -13.44
CA LEU A 247 -23.75 12.59 -14.06
C LEU A 247 -23.41 11.12 -14.30
N TYR A 248 -23.23 10.72 -15.56
CA TYR A 248 -22.71 9.41 -15.86
C TYR A 248 -21.40 9.54 -16.66
N THR A 249 -20.40 8.74 -16.32
CA THR A 249 -19.16 8.66 -17.09
C THR A 249 -18.90 7.20 -17.46
N SER A 250 -18.90 6.90 -18.74
CA SER A 250 -18.44 5.63 -19.29
C SER A 250 -17.33 5.94 -20.28
N PRO A 251 -16.06 5.58 -20.00
CA PRO A 251 -15.03 5.59 -21.03
C PRO A 251 -15.30 4.40 -21.97
N SER A 252 -16.10 4.63 -23.02
CA SER A 252 -16.28 3.66 -24.09
C SER A 252 -15.11 3.76 -25.07
N PRO A 253 -14.57 2.64 -25.58
CA PRO A 253 -13.56 2.65 -26.66
C PRO A 253 -14.01 3.40 -27.92
N ARG A 254 -15.32 3.64 -28.08
CA ARG A 254 -15.89 4.41 -29.18
C ARG A 254 -15.66 5.92 -29.05
N ASP A 255 -15.49 6.44 -27.84
CA ASP A 255 -15.27 7.87 -27.63
C ASP A 255 -13.86 8.32 -28.04
N TYR A 256 -12.92 7.38 -28.15
CA TYR A 256 -11.58 7.62 -28.71
C TYR A 256 -11.54 7.66 -30.24
N ALA A 257 -12.54 7.14 -30.92
CA ALA A 257 -12.61 7.12 -32.39
C ALA A 257 -13.26 8.37 -33.01
N ALA A 258 -13.99 9.17 -32.22
CA ALA A 258 -14.71 10.35 -32.68
C ALA A 258 -13.90 11.66 -32.56
N SER A 259 -12.67 11.64 -32.09
CA SER A 259 -11.79 12.81 -31.92
C SER A 259 -10.59 12.79 -32.89
N ARG A 260 -10.75 12.25 -34.08
CA ARG A 260 -9.81 12.40 -35.20
C ARG A 260 -10.37 13.33 -36.27
#